data_66b4b8c4fe116bc4c2f403e81bd93d22
#
_entry.id   66b4b8c4fe116bc4c2f403e81bd93d22
#
_cell.length_a   1.000
_cell.length_b   1.000
_cell.length_c   1.000
_cell.angle_alpha   90.00
_cell.angle_beta   90.00
_cell.angle_gamma   90.00
#
_symmetry.space_group_name_H-M   'P 1'
#
loop_
_entity.id
_entity.type
_entity.pdbx_description
1 polymer ?
#
loop_
_entity_poly.entity_id
_entity_poly.type
_entity_poly.pdbx_seq_one_letter_code
_entity_poly.pdbx_strand_id
1 'polypeptide(L)'
;MGGKVIGVANVGPPMRVGISLVDCRYHLHALGPTGTGKTTLLMRMILDDVTAGRGVAAFDPAKGDLIRDLLARLPKDCGDRLVLIDPDEQTAPPAINLLDPAVHGGSPHDVAANLTAVMAKVWSRWWGHRTADICYHGLLTLAHVEGATLAQLPRLLSDSKWRTSRVNTATSKLNAWEGSTLGEFWEGFNELPATQRSGLVAPLLSRLRLVLAHPMAASLFGVPATTFSFADILDGGVLLARLPKGVLGEDGTRLVGSLLLAGLWQATTARARIPEDDRPDAMIVLDECHNFLHLPIGIDDALAEARGLHTSFVLAHQYLGQLSGDMVEAIDANARNKVYFALAPRDAIDQARHLRPYLDDGDLIRLGGYEVVLRPVAGGRIVPPVTADAEPPPPAAKGRAGELRRAAREHTGLPVEERRRLLAEAATASATAEPSAPVDAAAADLVGRNTFSVQGEGSNESSNERSNEQPNDHEQPGEHTPLNTSYAHVDGGEEDPWTGTD
;
A
#
# COMPACT_ATOMS: atom_id res chain seq x y z
N MET A 1 -21.74 -22.03 14.46
CA MET A 1 -20.34 -21.67 14.73
C MET A 1 -19.75 -21.08 13.45
N GLY A 2 -19.46 -19.80 13.41
CA GLY A 2 -19.07 -19.08 12.18
C GLY A 2 -17.56 -19.04 11.97
N GLY A 3 -16.91 -20.21 11.90
CA GLY A 3 -15.48 -20.27 11.57
C GLY A 3 -15.21 -20.47 10.07
N LYS A 4 -13.95 -20.48 9.67
CA LYS A 4 -13.48 -20.73 8.31
C LYS A 4 -12.99 -22.16 8.18
N VAL A 5 -13.52 -22.90 7.22
CA VAL A 5 -13.10 -24.27 6.95
C VAL A 5 -11.84 -24.24 6.09
N ILE A 6 -10.80 -24.95 6.52
CA ILE A 6 -9.54 -25.09 5.78
C ILE A 6 -9.53 -26.38 4.97
N GLY A 7 -10.03 -27.48 5.55
CA GLY A 7 -10.04 -28.77 4.88
C GLY A 7 -10.66 -29.86 5.75
N VAL A 8 -10.44 -31.10 5.33
CA VAL A 8 -10.83 -32.31 6.08
C VAL A 8 -9.57 -33.01 6.55
N ALA A 9 -9.49 -33.32 7.86
CA ALA A 9 -8.35 -34.03 8.42
C ALA A 9 -8.14 -35.37 7.69
N ASN A 10 -6.89 -35.62 7.27
CA ASN A 10 -6.52 -36.84 6.52
C ASN A 10 -5.85 -37.91 7.42
N VAL A 11 -5.70 -37.61 8.73
CA VAL A 11 -5.23 -38.54 9.73
C VAL A 11 -6.30 -38.68 10.83
N GLY A 12 -6.65 -39.89 11.15
CA GLY A 12 -7.76 -40.21 12.09
C GLY A 12 -9.14 -40.16 11.41
N PRO A 13 -10.23 -40.01 12.18
CA PRO A 13 -11.57 -39.90 11.60
C PRO A 13 -11.69 -38.65 10.73
N PRO A 14 -12.28 -38.70 9.51
CA PRO A 14 -12.48 -37.55 8.66
C PRO A 14 -13.33 -36.48 9.40
N MET A 15 -12.72 -35.34 9.67
CA MET A 15 -13.32 -34.22 10.38
C MET A 15 -12.97 -32.92 9.71
N ARG A 16 -13.94 -32.01 9.54
CA ARG A 16 -13.65 -30.67 9.06
C ARG A 16 -12.79 -29.94 10.07
N VAL A 17 -11.66 -29.42 9.60
CA VAL A 17 -10.74 -28.61 10.37
C VAL A 17 -10.78 -27.17 9.87
N GLY A 18 -10.65 -26.23 10.79
CA GLY A 18 -10.74 -24.82 10.46
C GLY A 18 -10.33 -23.94 11.63
N ILE A 19 -10.58 -22.65 11.49
CA ILE A 19 -10.22 -21.62 12.46
C ILE A 19 -11.51 -20.90 12.87
N SER A 20 -11.72 -20.71 14.18
CA SER A 20 -12.86 -19.92 14.67
C SER A 20 -12.78 -18.48 14.17
N LEU A 21 -13.92 -17.77 14.11
CA LEU A 21 -13.94 -16.37 13.67
C LEU A 21 -13.03 -15.49 14.53
N VAL A 22 -13.12 -15.65 15.85
CA VAL A 22 -12.28 -14.89 16.80
C VAL A 22 -10.79 -15.22 16.64
N ASP A 23 -10.46 -16.48 16.40
CA ASP A 23 -9.07 -16.89 16.20
C ASP A 23 -8.53 -16.52 14.82
N CYS A 24 -9.38 -16.24 13.83
CA CYS A 24 -8.96 -15.63 12.54
C CYS A 24 -8.37 -14.23 12.71
N ARG A 25 -8.73 -13.49 13.76
CA ARG A 25 -8.14 -12.17 14.07
C ARG A 25 -6.64 -12.24 14.34
N TYR A 26 -6.09 -13.44 14.65
CA TYR A 26 -4.64 -13.66 14.75
C TYR A 26 -3.97 -13.85 13.38
N HIS A 27 -4.61 -13.42 12.32
CA HIS A 27 -4.15 -13.47 10.94
C HIS A 27 -3.77 -14.87 10.47
N LEU A 28 -3.61 -15.04 9.17
CA LEU A 28 -3.20 -16.31 8.57
C LEU A 28 -2.06 -16.09 7.58
N HIS A 29 -1.02 -16.90 7.69
CA HIS A 29 0.06 -17.02 6.74
C HIS A 29 -0.11 -18.30 5.94
N ALA A 30 -0.25 -18.19 4.61
CA ALA A 30 -0.37 -19.33 3.69
C ALA A 30 0.86 -19.39 2.77
N LEU A 31 1.64 -20.46 2.89
CA LEU A 31 2.90 -20.64 2.16
C LEU A 31 2.87 -21.89 1.30
N GLY A 32 3.25 -21.76 0.04
CA GLY A 32 3.42 -22.89 -0.88
C GLY A 32 3.57 -22.49 -2.33
N PRO A 33 4.23 -23.26 -3.18
CA PRO A 33 4.42 -23.03 -4.60
C PRO A 33 3.11 -22.90 -5.39
N THR A 34 3.23 -22.45 -6.64
CA THR A 34 2.11 -22.43 -7.59
C THR A 34 1.58 -23.83 -7.84
N GLY A 35 0.25 -24.00 -7.90
CA GLY A 35 -0.40 -25.27 -8.22
C GLY A 35 -0.61 -26.19 -7.01
N THR A 36 -0.20 -25.83 -5.82
CA THR A 36 -0.35 -26.67 -4.61
C THR A 36 -1.73 -26.58 -3.96
N GLY A 37 -2.57 -25.57 -4.31
CA GLY A 37 -3.92 -25.43 -3.75
C GLY A 37 -4.17 -24.09 -3.01
N LYS A 38 -3.22 -23.17 -2.93
CA LYS A 38 -3.38 -21.87 -2.24
C LYS A 38 -4.63 -21.12 -2.71
N THR A 39 -4.82 -20.95 -4.01
CA THR A 39 -5.98 -20.26 -4.57
C THR A 39 -7.30 -20.89 -4.15
N THR A 40 -7.35 -22.23 -4.06
CA THR A 40 -8.50 -22.99 -3.57
C THR A 40 -8.82 -22.64 -2.10
N LEU A 41 -7.80 -22.60 -1.25
CA LEU A 41 -7.92 -22.21 0.15
C LEU A 41 -8.43 -20.76 0.27
N LEU A 42 -7.79 -19.82 -0.40
CA LEU A 42 -8.17 -18.39 -0.36
C LEU A 42 -9.62 -18.19 -0.82
N MET A 43 -9.99 -18.84 -1.92
CA MET A 43 -11.35 -18.80 -2.44
C MET A 43 -12.36 -19.31 -1.42
N ARG A 44 -12.09 -20.44 -0.76
CA ARG A 44 -12.98 -21.02 0.25
C ARG A 44 -13.18 -20.05 1.42
N MET A 45 -12.11 -19.48 1.95
CA MET A 45 -12.16 -18.53 3.05
C MET A 45 -12.97 -17.27 2.68
N ILE A 46 -12.80 -16.75 1.47
CA ILE A 46 -13.56 -15.61 0.96
C ILE A 46 -15.05 -15.95 0.84
N LEU A 47 -15.39 -17.11 0.26
CA LEU A 47 -16.78 -17.56 0.13
C LEU A 47 -17.46 -17.73 1.49
N ASP A 48 -16.78 -18.27 2.49
CA ASP A 48 -17.31 -18.43 3.85
C ASP A 48 -17.66 -17.06 4.47
N ASP A 49 -16.80 -16.05 4.32
CA ASP A 49 -17.06 -14.72 4.86
C ASP A 49 -18.15 -13.96 4.10
N VAL A 50 -18.10 -13.97 2.76
CA VAL A 50 -19.11 -13.29 1.93
C VAL A 50 -20.50 -13.91 2.15
N THR A 51 -20.59 -15.25 2.25
CA THR A 51 -21.85 -15.93 2.53
C THR A 51 -22.40 -15.61 3.92
N ALA A 52 -21.51 -15.35 4.88
CA ALA A 52 -21.89 -14.95 6.23
C ALA A 52 -22.16 -13.42 6.36
N GLY A 53 -22.10 -12.67 5.28
CA GLY A 53 -22.34 -11.21 5.28
C GLY A 53 -21.19 -10.38 5.86
N ARG A 54 -19.99 -10.96 6.04
CA ARG A 54 -18.82 -10.26 6.57
C ARG A 54 -18.08 -9.48 5.49
N GLY A 55 -17.37 -8.42 5.91
CA GLY A 55 -16.53 -7.61 5.04
C GLY A 55 -15.33 -8.38 4.48
N VAL A 56 -15.10 -8.28 3.17
CA VAL A 56 -13.96 -8.92 2.51
C VAL A 56 -13.32 -7.99 1.50
N ALA A 57 -11.99 -7.89 1.54
CA ALA A 57 -11.20 -7.31 0.47
C ALA A 57 -10.18 -8.35 -0.04
N ALA A 58 -10.17 -8.66 -1.34
CA ALA A 58 -9.28 -9.64 -1.93
C ALA A 58 -8.48 -9.04 -3.10
N PHE A 59 -7.17 -9.27 -3.08
CA PHE A 59 -6.20 -8.74 -4.05
C PHE A 59 -5.53 -9.89 -4.80
N ASP A 60 -5.58 -9.86 -6.13
CA ASP A 60 -4.99 -10.85 -7.02
C ASP A 60 -4.07 -10.16 -8.05
N PRO A 61 -2.73 -10.18 -7.84
CA PRO A 61 -1.75 -9.56 -8.72
C PRO A 61 -1.26 -10.50 -9.83
N ALA A 62 -1.63 -11.77 -9.77
CA ALA A 62 -1.13 -12.78 -10.69
C ALA A 62 -1.91 -12.75 -12.02
N LYS A 63 -2.51 -13.85 -12.39
CA LYS A 63 -3.30 -13.95 -13.63
C LYS A 63 -4.74 -13.47 -13.47
N GLY A 64 -5.19 -13.22 -12.25
CA GLY A 64 -6.56 -12.86 -11.94
C GLY A 64 -7.51 -14.06 -11.89
N ASP A 65 -6.98 -15.27 -11.77
CA ASP A 65 -7.78 -16.49 -11.74
C ASP A 65 -8.60 -16.59 -10.44
N LEU A 66 -8.05 -16.16 -9.30
CA LEU A 66 -8.79 -16.11 -8.03
C LEU A 66 -10.06 -15.27 -8.16
N ILE A 67 -9.95 -14.05 -8.68
CA ILE A 67 -11.11 -13.14 -8.80
C ILE A 67 -12.13 -13.63 -9.83
N ARG A 68 -11.68 -14.17 -10.97
CA ARG A 68 -12.56 -14.75 -12.00
C ARG A 68 -13.34 -15.93 -11.45
N ASP A 69 -12.66 -16.80 -10.74
CA ASP A 69 -13.26 -17.99 -10.15
C ASP A 69 -14.23 -17.67 -9.00
N LEU A 70 -13.91 -16.66 -8.20
CA LEU A 70 -14.80 -16.12 -7.17
C LEU A 70 -16.11 -15.59 -7.77
N LEU A 71 -16.02 -14.74 -8.81
CA LEU A 71 -17.21 -14.18 -9.47
C LEU A 71 -18.18 -15.26 -9.98
N ALA A 72 -17.68 -16.42 -10.35
CA ALA A 72 -18.52 -17.53 -10.78
C ALA A 72 -19.19 -18.31 -9.62
N ARG A 73 -18.76 -18.08 -8.36
CA ARG A 73 -19.16 -18.87 -7.18
C ARG A 73 -19.78 -18.07 -6.04
N LEU A 74 -19.55 -16.76 -6.02
CA LEU A 74 -20.11 -15.87 -5.01
C LEU A 74 -21.65 -15.92 -5.01
N PRO A 75 -22.31 -15.74 -3.85
CA PRO A 75 -23.76 -15.65 -3.76
C PRO A 75 -24.27 -14.41 -4.54
N LYS A 76 -25.49 -14.52 -5.08
CA LYS A 76 -26.07 -13.45 -5.93
C LYS A 76 -26.32 -12.16 -5.15
N ASP A 77 -26.74 -12.29 -3.91
CA ASP A 77 -27.08 -11.20 -3.00
C ASP A 77 -25.87 -10.34 -2.56
N CYS A 78 -24.65 -10.77 -2.87
CA CYS A 78 -23.50 -9.89 -2.65
C CYS A 78 -23.31 -8.82 -3.74
N GLY A 79 -24.08 -8.88 -4.84
CA GLY A 79 -23.93 -7.98 -5.97
C GLY A 79 -24.11 -6.51 -5.62
N ASP A 80 -25.05 -6.19 -4.73
CA ASP A 80 -25.36 -4.81 -4.33
C ASP A 80 -24.28 -4.17 -3.45
N ARG A 81 -23.38 -5.00 -2.87
CA ARG A 81 -22.27 -4.57 -2.01
C ARG A 81 -20.91 -4.94 -2.60
N LEU A 82 -20.86 -5.27 -3.89
CA LEU A 82 -19.65 -5.67 -4.60
C LEU A 82 -18.99 -4.49 -5.29
N VAL A 83 -17.74 -4.22 -4.92
CA VAL A 83 -16.82 -3.33 -5.65
C VAL A 83 -15.88 -4.21 -6.45
N LEU A 84 -15.92 -4.09 -7.78
CA LEU A 84 -15.05 -4.86 -8.67
C LEU A 84 -14.05 -3.94 -9.37
N ILE A 85 -12.79 -4.04 -8.98
CA ILE A 85 -11.66 -3.36 -9.65
C ILE A 85 -11.02 -4.36 -10.60
N ASP A 86 -11.26 -4.15 -11.89
CA ASP A 86 -10.86 -5.09 -12.95
C ASP A 86 -10.45 -4.30 -14.21
N PRO A 87 -9.24 -4.50 -14.77
CA PRO A 87 -8.83 -3.81 -15.99
C PRO A 87 -9.70 -4.11 -17.22
N ASP A 88 -10.46 -5.21 -17.20
CA ASP A 88 -11.41 -5.53 -18.28
C ASP A 88 -12.76 -4.77 -18.13
N GLU A 89 -12.98 -4.07 -17.00
CA GLU A 89 -14.17 -3.26 -16.79
C GLU A 89 -13.97 -1.85 -17.36
N GLN A 90 -14.56 -1.60 -18.53
CA GLN A 90 -14.43 -0.31 -19.25
C GLN A 90 -15.75 0.47 -19.36
N THR A 91 -16.86 -0.16 -19.01
CA THR A 91 -18.18 0.44 -19.15
C THR A 91 -18.52 1.39 -18.00
N ALA A 92 -18.37 0.90 -16.78
CA ALA A 92 -18.59 1.69 -15.58
C ALA A 92 -17.62 1.20 -14.47
N PRO A 93 -16.29 1.43 -14.62
CA PRO A 93 -15.35 1.09 -13.56
C PRO A 93 -15.61 1.95 -12.31
N PRO A 94 -15.36 1.44 -11.10
CA PRO A 94 -15.48 2.22 -9.87
C PRO A 94 -14.47 3.38 -9.86
N ALA A 95 -14.72 4.38 -9.01
CA ALA A 95 -13.86 5.52 -8.83
C ALA A 95 -13.69 5.83 -7.34
N ILE A 96 -12.51 6.31 -6.97
CA ILE A 96 -12.22 6.80 -5.63
C ILE A 96 -11.24 7.96 -5.68
N ASN A 97 -11.64 9.10 -5.12
CA ASN A 97 -10.75 10.24 -5.00
C ASN A 97 -9.93 10.13 -3.71
N LEU A 98 -8.69 9.64 -3.84
CA LEU A 98 -7.76 9.49 -2.70
C LEU A 98 -7.31 10.81 -2.07
N LEU A 99 -7.58 11.96 -2.70
CA LEU A 99 -7.27 13.27 -2.13
C LEU A 99 -8.42 13.87 -1.32
N ASP A 100 -9.59 13.24 -1.36
CA ASP A 100 -10.73 13.68 -0.56
C ASP A 100 -10.56 13.23 0.90
N PRO A 101 -10.40 14.16 1.86
CA PRO A 101 -10.27 13.81 3.27
C PRO A 101 -11.47 13.00 3.81
N ALA A 102 -12.66 13.20 3.25
CA ALA A 102 -13.86 12.46 3.66
C ALA A 102 -13.74 10.95 3.38
N VAL A 103 -12.99 10.55 2.36
CA VAL A 103 -12.73 9.13 2.03
C VAL A 103 -11.88 8.44 3.09
N HIS A 104 -11.00 9.19 3.73
CA HIS A 104 -10.01 8.66 4.68
C HIS A 104 -10.34 8.98 6.14
N GLY A 105 -11.30 9.85 6.40
CA GLY A 105 -11.68 10.28 7.76
C GLY A 105 -10.57 11.06 8.49
N GLY A 106 -9.61 11.63 7.75
CA GLY A 106 -8.48 12.41 8.26
C GLY A 106 -8.45 13.85 7.73
N SER A 107 -7.37 14.57 8.03
CA SER A 107 -7.10 15.90 7.48
C SER A 107 -6.41 15.82 6.12
N PRO A 108 -6.36 16.92 5.32
CA PRO A 108 -5.54 17.00 4.12
C PRO A 108 -4.05 16.67 4.35
N HIS A 109 -3.52 17.01 5.54
CA HIS A 109 -2.16 16.65 5.97
C HIS A 109 -1.98 15.14 6.12
N ASP A 110 -2.94 14.46 6.74
CA ASP A 110 -2.90 13.00 6.91
C ASP A 110 -2.96 12.30 5.54
N VAL A 111 -3.82 12.78 4.65
CA VAL A 111 -3.92 12.26 3.27
C VAL A 111 -2.58 12.41 2.55
N ALA A 112 -1.99 13.61 2.55
CA ALA A 112 -0.72 13.86 1.89
C ALA A 112 0.42 13.02 2.48
N ALA A 113 0.50 12.91 3.81
CA ALA A 113 1.51 12.13 4.51
C ALA A 113 1.39 10.63 4.17
N ASN A 114 0.19 10.07 4.26
CA ASN A 114 -0.07 8.66 3.99
C ASN A 114 0.24 8.28 2.53
N LEU A 115 -0.25 9.06 1.57
CA LEU A 115 0.04 8.80 0.15
C LEU A 115 1.54 8.92 -0.16
N THR A 116 2.22 9.92 0.42
CA THR A 116 3.68 10.07 0.29
C THR A 116 4.41 8.86 0.87
N ALA A 117 4.01 8.37 2.04
CA ALA A 117 4.62 7.21 2.69
C ALA A 117 4.44 5.92 1.87
N VAL A 118 3.25 5.70 1.29
CA VAL A 118 3.00 4.56 0.39
C VAL A 118 3.89 4.63 -0.84
N MET A 119 3.94 5.79 -1.51
CA MET A 119 4.79 5.98 -2.69
C MET A 119 6.27 5.79 -2.36
N ALA A 120 6.72 6.27 -1.19
CA ALA A 120 8.09 6.09 -0.72
C ALA A 120 8.46 4.61 -0.57
N LYS A 121 7.57 3.79 -0.04
CA LYS A 121 7.80 2.35 0.13
C LYS A 121 7.74 1.59 -1.19
N VAL A 122 6.76 1.91 -2.06
CA VAL A 122 6.63 1.28 -3.40
C VAL A 122 7.84 1.57 -4.28
N TRP A 123 8.38 2.78 -4.21
CA TRP A 123 9.51 3.23 -5.04
C TRP A 123 10.79 3.46 -4.23
N SER A 124 10.98 2.76 -3.12
CA SER A 124 12.07 2.95 -2.15
C SER A 124 13.46 3.10 -2.78
N ARG A 125 13.76 2.32 -3.82
CA ARG A 125 15.04 2.36 -4.54
C ARG A 125 15.37 3.74 -5.17
N TRP A 126 14.35 4.54 -5.48
CA TRP A 126 14.47 5.81 -6.20
C TRP A 126 13.98 7.00 -5.38
N TRP A 127 13.66 6.77 -4.11
CA TRP A 127 13.04 7.75 -3.22
C TRP A 127 14.09 8.40 -2.33
N GLY A 128 14.17 9.74 -2.38
CA GLY A 128 15.02 10.54 -1.51
C GLY A 128 14.23 11.62 -0.79
N HIS A 129 14.86 12.28 0.19
CA HIS A 129 14.20 13.32 1.00
C HIS A 129 13.57 14.43 0.16
N ARG A 130 14.25 14.88 -0.91
CA ARG A 130 13.72 15.92 -1.81
C ARG A 130 12.51 15.43 -2.60
N THR A 131 12.49 14.17 -3.01
CA THR A 131 11.34 13.57 -3.69
C THR A 131 10.15 13.47 -2.74
N ALA A 132 10.39 13.08 -1.48
CA ALA A 132 9.37 13.01 -0.44
C ALA A 132 8.75 14.39 -0.18
N ASP A 133 9.59 15.41 -0.02
CA ASP A 133 9.19 16.77 0.25
C ASP A 133 8.32 17.36 -0.88
N ILE A 134 8.77 17.22 -2.13
CA ILE A 134 7.99 17.66 -3.31
C ILE A 134 6.67 16.89 -3.45
N CYS A 135 6.69 15.59 -3.21
CA CYS A 135 5.49 14.74 -3.26
C CYS A 135 4.47 15.17 -2.21
N TYR A 136 4.91 15.33 -0.96
CA TYR A 136 4.07 15.73 0.16
C TYR A 136 3.41 17.09 -0.09
N HIS A 137 4.20 18.14 -0.41
CA HIS A 137 3.64 19.47 -0.65
C HIS A 137 2.75 19.52 -1.90
N GLY A 138 3.07 18.73 -2.91
CA GLY A 138 2.23 18.56 -4.09
C GLY A 138 0.87 17.95 -3.76
N LEU A 139 0.85 16.87 -2.99
CA LEU A 139 -0.37 16.20 -2.54
C LEU A 139 -1.16 17.08 -1.57
N LEU A 140 -0.49 17.74 -0.62
CA LEU A 140 -1.11 18.67 0.32
C LEU A 140 -1.80 19.83 -0.40
N THR A 141 -1.12 20.42 -1.39
CA THR A 141 -1.72 21.48 -2.23
C THR A 141 -3.00 20.97 -2.90
N LEU A 142 -2.95 19.81 -3.54
CA LEU A 142 -4.11 19.26 -4.24
C LEU A 142 -5.23 18.85 -3.27
N ALA A 143 -4.93 18.33 -2.11
CA ALA A 143 -5.94 17.95 -1.10
C ALA A 143 -6.74 19.16 -0.56
N HIS A 144 -6.21 20.39 -0.68
CA HIS A 144 -6.94 21.62 -0.37
C HIS A 144 -7.73 22.20 -1.56
N VAL A 145 -7.60 21.60 -2.74
CA VAL A 145 -8.32 22.03 -3.95
C VAL A 145 -9.51 21.10 -4.20
N GLU A 146 -10.71 21.64 -4.12
CA GLU A 146 -11.94 20.87 -4.36
C GLU A 146 -11.95 20.24 -5.75
N GLY A 147 -12.32 18.96 -5.82
CA GLY A 147 -12.33 18.19 -7.06
C GLY A 147 -10.94 17.87 -7.62
N ALA A 148 -9.86 18.21 -6.92
CA ALA A 148 -8.55 17.76 -7.35
C ALA A 148 -8.37 16.26 -7.15
N THR A 149 -7.56 15.65 -8.00
CA THR A 149 -7.30 14.20 -7.99
C THR A 149 -5.81 13.91 -8.07
N LEU A 150 -5.43 12.70 -7.70
CA LEU A 150 -4.04 12.23 -7.80
C LEU A 150 -3.48 12.35 -9.24
N ALA A 151 -4.32 12.21 -10.26
CA ALA A 151 -3.90 12.34 -11.66
C ALA A 151 -3.43 13.76 -12.04
N GLN A 152 -3.71 14.75 -11.21
CA GLN A 152 -3.28 16.13 -11.43
C GLN A 152 -1.88 16.44 -10.87
N LEU A 153 -1.32 15.57 -10.02
CA LEU A 153 0.00 15.77 -9.44
C LEU A 153 1.12 15.95 -10.50
N PRO A 154 1.17 15.17 -11.58
CA PRO A 154 2.15 15.42 -12.65
C PRO A 154 2.04 16.80 -13.26
N ARG A 155 0.83 17.34 -13.45
CA ARG A 155 0.60 18.68 -13.99
C ARG A 155 1.04 19.75 -13.00
N LEU A 156 0.72 19.59 -11.71
CA LEU A 156 1.15 20.52 -10.67
C LEU A 156 2.68 20.68 -10.65
N LEU A 157 3.41 19.59 -10.86
CA LEU A 157 4.86 19.58 -10.82
C LEU A 157 5.50 20.14 -12.11
N SER A 158 4.82 20.07 -13.25
CA SER A 158 5.40 20.44 -14.55
C SER A 158 4.91 21.78 -15.11
N ASP A 159 3.70 22.23 -14.80
CA ASP A 159 3.08 23.46 -15.33
C ASP A 159 3.10 24.57 -14.27
N SER A 160 3.98 25.56 -14.43
CA SER A 160 4.17 26.63 -13.44
C SER A 160 2.95 27.55 -13.30
N LYS A 161 2.26 27.86 -14.41
CA LYS A 161 1.08 28.74 -14.37
C LYS A 161 -0.08 28.05 -13.66
N TRP A 162 -0.33 26.80 -14.02
CA TRP A 162 -1.36 26.00 -13.38
C TRP A 162 -1.06 25.76 -11.89
N ARG A 163 0.19 25.48 -11.56
CA ARG A 163 0.66 25.36 -10.17
C ARG A 163 0.34 26.61 -9.34
N THR A 164 0.74 27.79 -9.82
CA THR A 164 0.49 29.06 -9.10
C THR A 164 -1.00 29.22 -8.80
N SER A 165 -1.90 28.96 -9.77
CA SER A 165 -3.31 29.02 -9.53
C SER A 165 -3.78 28.04 -8.43
N ARG A 166 -3.28 26.81 -8.43
CA ARG A 166 -3.67 25.79 -7.42
C ARG A 166 -3.12 26.12 -6.04
N VAL A 167 -1.88 26.62 -5.96
CA VAL A 167 -1.26 27.07 -4.70
C VAL A 167 -2.07 28.20 -4.10
N ASN A 168 -2.43 29.22 -4.87
CA ASN A 168 -3.27 30.32 -4.40
C ASN A 168 -4.63 29.83 -3.88
N THR A 169 -5.26 28.88 -4.57
CA THR A 169 -6.52 28.29 -4.12
C THR A 169 -6.33 27.51 -2.81
N ALA A 170 -5.25 26.76 -2.66
CA ALA A 170 -4.97 26.00 -1.44
C ALA A 170 -4.66 26.93 -0.25
N THR A 171 -3.75 27.90 -0.45
CA THR A 171 -3.34 28.83 0.62
C THR A 171 -4.50 29.69 1.11
N SER A 172 -5.46 30.04 0.24
CA SER A 172 -6.65 30.81 0.64
C SER A 172 -7.58 30.05 1.61
N LYS A 173 -7.46 28.73 1.70
CA LYS A 173 -8.26 27.87 2.60
C LYS A 173 -7.54 27.52 3.90
N LEU A 174 -6.28 27.87 4.01
CA LEU A 174 -5.42 27.60 5.16
C LEU A 174 -5.39 28.78 6.13
N ASN A 175 -5.02 28.53 7.38
CA ASN A 175 -4.71 29.62 8.28
C ASN A 175 -3.42 30.34 7.84
N ALA A 176 -3.17 31.53 8.41
CA ALA A 176 -2.06 32.39 7.98
C ALA A 176 -0.68 31.69 8.04
N TRP A 177 -0.45 30.87 9.06
CA TRP A 177 0.82 30.16 9.23
C TRP A 177 0.99 29.01 8.21
N GLU A 178 -0.02 28.16 8.11
CA GLU A 178 0.00 27.03 7.15
C GLU A 178 0.07 27.54 5.71
N GLY A 179 -0.71 28.59 5.39
CA GLY A 179 -0.69 29.21 4.06
C GLY A 179 0.65 29.82 3.71
N SER A 180 1.30 30.51 4.67
CA SER A 180 2.67 31.03 4.49
C SER A 180 3.68 29.93 4.24
N THR A 181 3.67 28.88 5.07
CA THR A 181 4.59 27.73 4.94
C THR A 181 4.47 27.04 3.59
N LEU A 182 3.22 26.80 3.14
CA LEU A 182 2.99 26.19 1.83
C LEU A 182 3.39 27.13 0.69
N GLY A 183 3.13 28.43 0.84
CA GLY A 183 3.54 29.46 -0.12
C GLY A 183 5.05 29.55 -0.27
N GLU A 184 5.78 29.65 0.83
CA GLU A 184 7.25 29.70 0.88
C GLU A 184 7.91 28.49 0.23
N PHE A 185 7.36 27.29 0.46
CA PHE A 185 7.83 26.08 -0.22
C PHE A 185 7.75 26.23 -1.76
N TRP A 186 6.60 26.66 -2.26
CA TRP A 186 6.40 26.80 -3.71
C TRP A 186 7.17 27.97 -4.32
N GLU A 187 7.37 29.07 -3.57
CA GLU A 187 8.24 30.17 -3.98
C GLU A 187 9.67 29.67 -4.15
N GLY A 188 10.25 29.03 -3.13
CA GLY A 188 11.59 28.45 -3.22
C GLY A 188 11.72 27.41 -4.33
N PHE A 189 10.69 26.58 -4.57
CA PHE A 189 10.67 25.65 -5.69
C PHE A 189 10.65 26.37 -7.05
N ASN A 190 9.91 27.49 -7.17
CA ASN A 190 9.82 28.26 -8.41
C ASN A 190 11.09 29.05 -8.72
N GLU A 191 11.84 29.49 -7.70
CA GLU A 191 13.12 30.18 -7.83
C GLU A 191 14.24 29.27 -8.36
N LEU A 192 14.12 27.97 -8.22
CA LEU A 192 15.10 27.05 -8.76
C LEU A 192 15.21 27.19 -10.30
N PRO A 193 16.42 27.11 -10.87
CA PRO A 193 16.60 27.04 -12.32
C PRO A 193 15.76 25.90 -12.95
N ALA A 194 15.23 26.14 -14.14
CA ALA A 194 14.33 25.15 -14.81
C ALA A 194 14.95 23.77 -14.95
N THR A 195 16.25 23.69 -15.22
CA THR A 195 17.02 22.44 -15.31
C THR A 195 17.07 21.69 -13.97
N GLN A 196 17.28 22.41 -12.87
CA GLN A 196 17.28 21.81 -11.53
C GLN A 196 15.89 21.34 -11.14
N ARG A 197 14.84 22.16 -11.33
CA ARG A 197 13.46 21.75 -11.11
C ARG A 197 13.12 20.48 -11.87
N SER A 198 13.43 20.47 -13.17
CA SER A 198 13.17 19.32 -14.02
C SER A 198 13.86 18.04 -13.50
N GLY A 199 15.14 18.16 -13.09
CA GLY A 199 15.88 17.04 -12.52
C GLY A 199 15.30 16.52 -11.20
N LEU A 200 14.80 17.41 -10.34
CA LEU A 200 14.20 17.05 -9.06
C LEU A 200 12.88 16.30 -9.20
N VAL A 201 12.03 16.71 -10.15
CA VAL A 201 10.70 16.09 -10.33
C VAL A 201 10.71 14.90 -11.28
N ALA A 202 11.70 14.73 -12.12
CA ALA A 202 11.75 13.70 -13.16
C ALA A 202 11.59 12.27 -12.62
N PRO A 203 12.21 11.85 -11.50
CA PRO A 203 12.03 10.50 -10.97
C PRO A 203 10.58 10.22 -10.55
N LEU A 204 9.92 11.17 -9.90
CA LEU A 204 8.52 11.05 -9.48
C LEU A 204 7.58 11.10 -10.68
N LEU A 205 7.78 12.07 -11.60
CA LEU A 205 6.93 12.24 -12.78
C LEU A 205 6.93 11.03 -13.70
N SER A 206 8.11 10.43 -13.95
CA SER A 206 8.20 9.26 -14.84
C SER A 206 7.38 8.09 -14.33
N ARG A 207 7.38 7.86 -13.02
CA ARG A 207 6.63 6.75 -12.39
C ARG A 207 5.15 7.03 -12.29
N LEU A 208 4.76 8.23 -11.85
CA LEU A 208 3.37 8.64 -11.80
C LEU A 208 2.71 8.57 -13.19
N ARG A 209 3.41 9.08 -14.23
CA ARG A 209 2.90 9.03 -15.60
C ARG A 209 2.74 7.61 -16.10
N LEU A 210 3.68 6.72 -15.81
CA LEU A 210 3.58 5.31 -16.19
C LEU A 210 2.32 4.64 -15.62
N VAL A 211 2.04 4.87 -14.34
CA VAL A 211 0.88 4.26 -13.66
C VAL A 211 -0.42 4.97 -14.05
N LEU A 212 -0.45 6.31 -13.95
CA LEU A 212 -1.68 7.09 -14.19
C LEU A 212 -2.09 7.19 -15.66
N ALA A 213 -1.20 6.87 -16.61
CA ALA A 213 -1.56 6.72 -18.01
C ALA A 213 -2.32 5.42 -18.31
N HIS A 214 -2.27 4.44 -17.38
CA HIS A 214 -3.01 3.20 -17.57
C HIS A 214 -4.51 3.45 -17.40
N PRO A 215 -5.39 3.03 -18.35
CA PRO A 215 -6.82 3.34 -18.33
C PRO A 215 -7.53 2.99 -17.02
N MET A 216 -7.19 1.84 -16.40
CA MET A 216 -7.76 1.43 -15.13
C MET A 216 -7.37 2.38 -13.98
N ALA A 217 -6.10 2.72 -13.85
CA ALA A 217 -5.63 3.62 -12.78
C ALA A 217 -6.18 5.05 -12.98
N ALA A 218 -6.23 5.54 -14.22
CA ALA A 218 -6.86 6.81 -14.56
C ALA A 218 -8.36 6.81 -14.25
N SER A 219 -9.04 5.70 -14.51
CA SER A 219 -10.46 5.55 -14.18
C SER A 219 -10.68 5.51 -12.67
N LEU A 220 -9.84 4.81 -11.93
CA LEU A 220 -9.98 4.62 -10.49
C LEU A 220 -9.67 5.90 -9.70
N PHE A 221 -8.53 6.57 -10.00
CA PHE A 221 -7.97 7.67 -9.21
C PHE A 221 -7.98 9.04 -9.90
N GLY A 222 -8.45 9.11 -11.13
CA GLY A 222 -8.36 10.32 -11.95
C GLY A 222 -9.62 11.17 -12.00
N VAL A 223 -10.70 10.81 -11.32
CA VAL A 223 -11.98 11.52 -11.32
C VAL A 223 -12.29 12.09 -9.94
N PRO A 224 -12.91 13.29 -9.88
CA PRO A 224 -13.31 13.91 -8.62
C PRO A 224 -14.61 13.28 -8.05
N ALA A 225 -14.66 11.97 -8.01
CA ALA A 225 -15.81 11.23 -7.51
C ALA A 225 -15.35 10.00 -6.73
N THR A 226 -16.14 9.62 -5.76
CA THR A 226 -15.98 8.40 -4.97
C THR A 226 -17.26 7.61 -5.03
N THR A 227 -17.20 6.37 -5.52
CA THR A 227 -18.38 5.50 -5.73
C THR A 227 -18.50 4.38 -4.73
N PHE A 228 -17.53 4.22 -3.83
CA PHE A 228 -17.54 3.23 -2.76
C PHE A 228 -16.75 3.72 -1.53
N SER A 229 -17.02 3.15 -0.38
CA SER A 229 -16.34 3.47 0.88
C SER A 229 -15.53 2.27 1.36
N PHE A 230 -14.31 2.50 1.84
CA PHE A 230 -13.51 1.46 2.49
C PHE A 230 -14.14 1.00 3.82
N ALA A 231 -14.83 1.89 4.53
CA ALA A 231 -15.56 1.52 5.74
C ALA A 231 -16.69 0.53 5.42
N ASP A 232 -17.49 0.80 4.36
CA ASP A 232 -18.56 -0.09 3.95
C ASP A 232 -18.04 -1.47 3.51
N ILE A 233 -16.85 -1.51 2.89
CA ILE A 233 -16.19 -2.78 2.55
C ILE A 233 -15.92 -3.59 3.82
N LEU A 234 -15.35 -2.96 4.85
CA LEU A 234 -15.07 -3.65 6.11
C LEU A 234 -16.35 -4.01 6.87
N ASP A 235 -17.44 -3.26 6.72
CA ASP A 235 -18.70 -3.43 7.43
C ASP A 235 -19.70 -4.36 6.68
N GLY A 236 -19.18 -5.26 5.87
CA GLY A 236 -19.94 -6.30 5.18
C GLY A 236 -19.91 -6.22 3.66
N GLY A 237 -19.24 -5.22 3.09
CA GLY A 237 -19.01 -5.09 1.65
C GLY A 237 -18.00 -6.11 1.11
N VAL A 238 -17.86 -6.15 -0.20
CA VAL A 238 -16.94 -7.05 -0.91
C VAL A 238 -16.12 -6.25 -1.91
N LEU A 239 -14.81 -6.17 -1.70
CA LEU A 239 -13.87 -5.60 -2.66
C LEU A 239 -13.08 -6.71 -3.34
N LEU A 240 -13.20 -6.82 -4.65
CA LEU A 240 -12.40 -7.73 -5.47
C LEU A 240 -11.49 -6.92 -6.39
N ALA A 241 -10.19 -6.95 -6.15
CA ALA A 241 -9.19 -6.22 -6.91
C ALA A 241 -8.33 -7.18 -7.75
N ARG A 242 -8.66 -7.28 -9.04
CA ARG A 242 -7.86 -7.99 -10.04
C ARG A 242 -6.80 -7.04 -10.61
N LEU A 243 -5.55 -7.24 -10.23
CA LEU A 243 -4.44 -6.34 -10.53
C LEU A 243 -3.29 -7.07 -11.27
N PRO A 244 -3.54 -7.67 -12.44
CA PRO A 244 -2.56 -8.54 -13.11
C PRO A 244 -1.35 -7.76 -13.58
N LYS A 245 -0.15 -8.18 -13.17
CA LYS A 245 1.14 -7.59 -13.56
C LYS A 245 1.35 -7.56 -15.07
N GLY A 246 0.82 -8.55 -15.80
CA GLY A 246 0.91 -8.60 -17.25
C GLY A 246 0.14 -7.50 -17.97
N VAL A 247 -0.80 -6.82 -17.29
CA VAL A 247 -1.62 -5.73 -17.84
C VAL A 247 -1.16 -4.37 -17.27
N LEU A 248 -1.02 -4.28 -15.94
CA LEU A 248 -0.68 -3.04 -15.24
C LEU A 248 0.81 -2.75 -15.15
N GLY A 249 1.66 -3.72 -15.47
CA GLY A 249 3.07 -3.70 -15.11
C GLY A 249 3.28 -3.90 -13.60
N GLU A 250 4.52 -4.12 -13.21
CA GLU A 250 4.87 -4.36 -11.81
C GLU A 250 4.62 -3.13 -10.92
N ASP A 251 5.09 -1.95 -11.36
CA ASP A 251 4.89 -0.69 -10.63
C ASP A 251 3.41 -0.30 -10.52
N GLY A 252 2.62 -0.53 -11.58
CA GLY A 252 1.18 -0.26 -11.58
C GLY A 252 0.43 -1.15 -10.59
N THR A 253 0.69 -2.46 -10.63
CA THR A 253 0.12 -3.43 -9.69
C THR A 253 0.45 -3.08 -8.24
N ARG A 254 1.73 -2.80 -7.96
CA ARG A 254 2.19 -2.43 -6.61
C ARG A 254 1.56 -1.14 -6.12
N LEU A 255 1.59 -0.08 -6.92
CA LEU A 255 1.05 1.21 -6.49
C LEU A 255 -0.45 1.17 -6.28
N VAL A 256 -1.21 0.68 -7.28
CA VAL A 256 -2.68 0.61 -7.17
C VAL A 256 -3.09 -0.24 -5.97
N GLY A 257 -2.53 -1.43 -5.83
CA GLY A 257 -2.85 -2.32 -4.71
C GLY A 257 -2.45 -1.75 -3.36
N SER A 258 -1.27 -1.11 -3.25
CA SER A 258 -0.83 -0.49 -2.00
C SER A 258 -1.66 0.74 -1.61
N LEU A 259 -2.12 1.55 -2.57
CA LEU A 259 -3.02 2.67 -2.32
C LEU A 259 -4.40 2.20 -1.82
N LEU A 260 -4.96 1.15 -2.42
CA LEU A 260 -6.21 0.54 -1.96
C LEU A 260 -6.05 -0.09 -0.56
N LEU A 261 -4.95 -0.78 -0.32
CA LEU A 261 -4.67 -1.37 0.98
C LEU A 261 -4.46 -0.29 2.06
N ALA A 262 -3.82 0.84 1.73
CA ALA A 262 -3.68 1.96 2.65
C ALA A 262 -5.03 2.59 2.99
N GLY A 263 -5.96 2.70 2.05
CA GLY A 263 -7.32 3.15 2.32
C GLY A 263 -8.09 2.18 3.24
N LEU A 264 -7.99 0.87 3.01
CA LEU A 264 -8.53 -0.15 3.91
C LEU A 264 -7.90 -0.09 5.30
N TRP A 265 -6.60 0.19 5.37
CA TRP A 265 -5.91 0.36 6.65
C TRP A 265 -6.43 1.57 7.42
N GLN A 266 -6.61 2.70 6.77
CA GLN A 266 -7.20 3.89 7.41
C GLN A 266 -8.64 3.64 7.89
N ALA A 267 -9.46 2.95 7.09
CA ALA A 267 -10.79 2.53 7.53
C ALA A 267 -10.72 1.56 8.71
N THR A 268 -9.72 0.67 8.74
CA THR A 268 -9.48 -0.23 9.87
C THR A 268 -9.15 0.56 11.13
N THR A 269 -8.22 1.51 11.07
CA THR A 269 -7.84 2.32 12.25
C THR A 269 -8.97 3.22 12.74
N ALA A 270 -9.82 3.71 11.85
CA ALA A 270 -11.01 4.49 12.22
C ALA A 270 -11.99 3.71 13.10
N ARG A 271 -11.98 2.37 13.06
CA ARG A 271 -12.79 1.49 13.92
C ARG A 271 -12.44 1.58 15.41
N ALA A 272 -11.30 2.19 15.76
CA ALA A 272 -10.96 2.48 17.15
C ALA A 272 -12.04 3.34 17.86
N ARG A 273 -12.84 4.09 17.09
CA ARG A 273 -13.97 4.88 17.59
C ARG A 273 -15.22 4.05 17.90
N ILE A 274 -15.27 2.80 17.45
CA ILE A 274 -16.37 1.86 17.69
C ILE A 274 -16.02 1.02 18.91
N PRO A 275 -16.94 0.78 19.89
CA PRO A 275 -16.72 -0.16 20.98
C PRO A 275 -16.29 -1.54 20.45
N GLU A 276 -15.40 -2.23 21.14
CA GLU A 276 -14.80 -3.47 20.65
C GLU A 276 -15.84 -4.54 20.32
N ASP A 277 -16.85 -4.70 21.18
CA ASP A 277 -17.91 -5.70 20.99
C ASP A 277 -18.83 -5.42 19.77
N ASP A 278 -18.90 -4.16 19.33
CA ASP A 278 -19.73 -3.72 18.20
C ASP A 278 -18.97 -3.74 16.86
N ARG A 279 -17.66 -3.99 16.87
CA ARG A 279 -16.84 -4.01 15.63
C ARG A 279 -17.17 -5.25 14.80
N PRO A 280 -17.64 -5.11 13.56
CA PRO A 280 -17.83 -6.26 12.68
C PRO A 280 -16.48 -6.88 12.30
N ASP A 281 -16.44 -8.21 12.16
CA ASP A 281 -15.25 -8.90 11.64
C ASP A 281 -15.12 -8.70 10.13
N ALA A 282 -13.91 -8.38 9.69
CA ALA A 282 -13.56 -8.25 8.28
C ALA A 282 -12.27 -9.00 7.94
N MET A 283 -12.11 -9.33 6.66
CA MET A 283 -10.94 -10.06 6.17
C MET A 283 -10.31 -9.36 4.96
N ILE A 284 -9.00 -9.14 5.00
CA ILE A 284 -8.19 -8.67 3.88
C ILE A 284 -7.32 -9.83 3.40
N VAL A 285 -7.52 -10.26 2.16
CA VAL A 285 -6.80 -11.36 1.53
C VAL A 285 -5.82 -10.80 0.51
N LEU A 286 -4.54 -11.04 0.72
CA LEU A 286 -3.47 -10.62 -0.16
C LEU A 286 -2.82 -11.88 -0.78
N ASP A 287 -3.22 -12.23 -2.00
CA ASP A 287 -2.47 -13.21 -2.77
C ASP A 287 -1.18 -12.57 -3.27
N GLU A 288 -0.05 -13.30 -3.20
CA GLU A 288 1.29 -12.75 -3.46
C GLU A 288 1.54 -11.44 -2.69
N CYS A 289 1.35 -11.50 -1.37
CA CYS A 289 1.28 -10.36 -0.44
C CYS A 289 2.47 -9.39 -0.53
N HIS A 290 3.66 -9.88 -0.93
CA HIS A 290 4.86 -9.07 -1.14
C HIS A 290 4.68 -7.89 -2.12
N ASN A 291 3.62 -7.93 -2.94
CA ASN A 291 3.32 -6.84 -3.88
C ASN A 291 2.62 -5.66 -3.22
N PHE A 292 1.96 -5.84 -2.07
CA PHE A 292 1.01 -4.88 -1.52
C PHE A 292 1.35 -4.38 -0.11
N LEU A 293 2.25 -5.05 0.60
CA LEU A 293 2.60 -4.72 1.98
C LEU A 293 3.46 -3.43 2.08
N HIS A 294 2.99 -2.35 1.45
CA HIS A 294 3.62 -1.03 1.46
C HIS A 294 2.74 -0.03 2.24
N LEU A 295 2.31 -0.42 3.43
CA LEU A 295 1.49 0.41 4.31
C LEU A 295 2.27 1.64 4.81
N PRO A 296 1.59 2.74 5.19
CA PRO A 296 2.25 3.93 5.76
C PRO A 296 3.06 3.63 7.03
N ILE A 297 2.67 2.62 7.79
CA ILE A 297 3.32 2.15 9.03
C ILE A 297 4.11 0.86 8.81
N GLY A 298 4.80 0.36 9.85
CA GLY A 298 5.41 -0.97 9.87
C GLY A 298 4.36 -2.07 9.66
N ILE A 299 4.74 -3.16 9.00
CA ILE A 299 3.80 -4.29 8.81
C ILE A 299 3.52 -5.02 10.12
N ASP A 300 4.49 -5.07 11.02
CA ASP A 300 4.40 -5.62 12.37
C ASP A 300 3.36 -4.86 13.20
N ASP A 301 3.44 -3.52 13.23
CA ASP A 301 2.47 -2.66 13.89
C ASP A 301 1.08 -2.82 13.29
N ALA A 302 0.98 -2.81 11.94
CA ALA A 302 -0.29 -2.97 11.25
C ALA A 302 -1.00 -4.29 11.60
N LEU A 303 -0.26 -5.40 11.63
CA LEU A 303 -0.84 -6.70 11.99
C LEU A 303 -1.20 -6.77 13.48
N ALA A 304 -0.38 -6.20 14.37
CA ALA A 304 -0.67 -6.18 15.80
C ALA A 304 -1.95 -5.38 16.12
N GLU A 305 -2.10 -4.20 15.52
CA GLU A 305 -3.26 -3.32 15.73
C GLU A 305 -4.54 -3.87 15.09
N ALA A 306 -4.47 -4.38 13.85
CA ALA A 306 -5.63 -4.87 13.11
C ALA A 306 -6.43 -5.93 13.85
N ARG A 307 -5.76 -6.77 14.64
CA ARG A 307 -6.39 -7.78 15.50
C ARG A 307 -7.41 -7.17 16.45
N GLY A 308 -7.04 -6.13 17.19
CA GLY A 308 -7.93 -5.42 18.13
C GLY A 308 -9.06 -4.67 17.42
N LEU A 309 -8.86 -4.36 16.13
CA LEU A 309 -9.84 -3.66 15.28
C LEU A 309 -10.73 -4.61 14.46
N HIS A 310 -10.70 -5.89 14.77
CA HIS A 310 -11.48 -6.97 14.15
C HIS A 310 -11.26 -7.07 12.62
N THR A 311 -10.06 -6.72 12.16
CA THR A 311 -9.65 -6.90 10.76
C THR A 311 -8.58 -7.99 10.70
N SER A 312 -8.88 -9.10 10.04
CA SER A 312 -7.94 -10.20 9.84
C SER A 312 -7.24 -10.10 8.50
N PHE A 313 -5.94 -10.43 8.47
CA PHE A 313 -5.18 -10.56 7.23
C PHE A 313 -4.93 -12.02 6.88
N VAL A 314 -5.12 -12.36 5.62
CA VAL A 314 -4.67 -13.62 5.02
C VAL A 314 -3.56 -13.29 4.04
N LEU A 315 -2.34 -13.67 4.39
CA LEU A 315 -1.13 -13.34 3.67
C LEU A 315 -0.62 -14.59 2.95
N ALA A 316 -0.76 -14.62 1.64
CA ALA A 316 -0.31 -15.75 0.82
C ALA A 316 0.88 -15.37 -0.07
N HIS A 317 1.85 -16.28 -0.19
CA HIS A 317 2.96 -16.15 -1.13
C HIS A 317 3.55 -17.53 -1.47
N GLN A 318 4.51 -17.58 -2.41
CA GLN A 318 5.00 -18.85 -2.95
C GLN A 318 6.20 -19.38 -2.17
N TYR A 319 7.13 -18.53 -1.80
CA TYR A 319 8.36 -18.87 -1.07
C TYR A 319 8.87 -17.67 -0.27
N LEU A 320 9.58 -17.93 0.84
CA LEU A 320 10.03 -16.89 1.78
C LEU A 320 10.92 -15.82 1.15
N GLY A 321 11.74 -16.19 0.18
CA GLY A 321 12.64 -15.24 -0.50
C GLY A 321 11.95 -14.14 -1.31
N GLN A 322 10.62 -14.15 -1.44
CA GLN A 322 9.85 -13.04 -2.02
C GLN A 322 9.67 -11.87 -1.04
N LEU A 323 9.83 -12.13 0.25
CA LEU A 323 9.67 -11.15 1.32
C LEU A 323 11.04 -10.60 1.77
N SER A 324 11.09 -9.37 2.25
CA SER A 324 12.24 -8.87 3.00
C SER A 324 12.35 -9.55 4.37
N GLY A 325 13.53 -9.52 4.98
CA GLY A 325 13.72 -10.08 6.31
C GLY A 325 12.73 -9.55 7.34
N ASP A 326 12.56 -8.24 7.39
CA ASP A 326 11.61 -7.56 8.29
C ASP A 326 10.16 -8.03 8.06
N MET A 327 9.76 -8.26 6.80
CA MET A 327 8.42 -8.79 6.50
C MET A 327 8.25 -10.23 6.97
N VAL A 328 9.29 -11.07 6.82
CA VAL A 328 9.25 -12.46 7.32
C VAL A 328 9.07 -12.46 8.83
N GLU A 329 9.87 -11.68 9.55
CA GLU A 329 9.80 -11.57 11.01
C GLU A 329 8.43 -11.06 11.49
N ALA A 330 7.92 -10.00 10.86
CA ALA A 330 6.61 -9.45 11.17
C ALA A 330 5.47 -10.44 10.95
N ILE A 331 5.48 -11.18 9.83
CA ILE A 331 4.49 -12.20 9.51
C ILE A 331 4.60 -13.40 10.44
N ASP A 332 5.82 -13.83 10.77
CA ASP A 332 6.03 -14.96 11.68
C ASP A 332 5.56 -14.67 13.10
N ALA A 333 5.74 -13.43 13.57
CA ALA A 333 5.30 -13.01 14.90
C ALA A 333 3.78 -12.84 14.99
N ASN A 334 3.16 -12.21 13.99
CA ASN A 334 1.78 -11.73 14.08
C ASN A 334 0.76 -12.62 13.38
N ALA A 335 1.09 -13.24 12.22
CA ALA A 335 0.21 -14.19 11.55
C ALA A 335 0.32 -15.58 12.19
N ARG A 336 -0.36 -15.74 13.34
CA ARG A 336 -0.19 -16.89 14.22
C ARG A 336 -0.87 -18.16 13.70
N ASN A 337 -1.90 -18.05 12.85
CA ASN A 337 -2.42 -19.18 12.08
C ASN A 337 -1.52 -19.42 10.87
N LYS A 338 -1.07 -20.65 10.66
CA LYS A 338 -0.20 -20.97 9.53
C LYS A 338 -0.76 -22.14 8.73
N VAL A 339 -0.76 -21.99 7.42
CA VAL A 339 -1.10 -23.06 6.47
C VAL A 339 0.07 -23.27 5.53
N TYR A 340 0.60 -24.46 5.54
CA TYR A 340 1.70 -24.89 4.68
C TYR A 340 1.21 -25.92 3.67
N PHE A 341 1.52 -25.68 2.41
CA PHE A 341 1.46 -26.63 1.32
C PHE A 341 2.83 -27.30 1.14
N ALA A 342 2.99 -28.16 0.13
CA ALA A 342 4.30 -28.71 -0.17
C ALA A 342 5.35 -27.61 -0.37
N LEU A 343 6.41 -27.62 0.44
CA LEU A 343 7.43 -26.58 0.43
C LEU A 343 8.73 -27.05 -0.25
N ALA A 344 9.46 -26.09 -0.82
CA ALA A 344 10.86 -26.30 -1.20
C ALA A 344 11.73 -26.56 0.04
N PRO A 345 12.81 -27.34 -0.07
CA PRO A 345 13.61 -27.75 1.11
C PRO A 345 14.06 -26.61 2.00
N ARG A 346 14.48 -25.47 1.43
CA ARG A 346 14.94 -24.31 2.20
C ARG A 346 13.83 -23.73 3.08
N ASP A 347 12.65 -23.52 2.50
CA ASP A 347 11.50 -22.95 3.22
C ASP A 347 10.94 -23.97 4.23
N ALA A 348 10.98 -25.27 3.89
CA ALA A 348 10.57 -26.35 4.80
C ALA A 348 11.42 -26.39 6.06
N ILE A 349 12.74 -26.32 5.93
CA ILE A 349 13.69 -26.28 7.08
C ILE A 349 13.40 -25.07 7.98
N ASP A 350 13.18 -23.89 7.38
CA ASP A 350 12.91 -22.68 8.14
C ASP A 350 11.55 -22.75 8.85
N GLN A 351 10.51 -23.20 8.18
CA GLN A 351 9.14 -23.21 8.72
C GLN A 351 8.84 -24.40 9.64
N ALA A 352 9.62 -25.49 9.58
CA ALA A 352 9.48 -26.62 10.50
C ALA A 352 9.64 -26.22 11.98
N ARG A 353 10.36 -25.13 12.28
CA ARG A 353 10.46 -24.58 13.65
C ARG A 353 9.11 -24.26 14.29
N HIS A 354 8.11 -23.90 13.48
CA HIS A 354 6.76 -23.61 13.96
C HIS A 354 5.91 -24.86 14.23
N LEU A 355 6.36 -26.04 13.76
CA LEU A 355 5.61 -27.29 13.81
C LEU A 355 6.17 -28.30 14.80
N ARG A 356 7.43 -28.10 15.27
CA ARG A 356 8.05 -28.97 16.26
C ARG A 356 7.28 -28.96 17.57
N PRO A 357 7.21 -30.08 18.29
CA PRO A 357 7.85 -31.37 18.00
C PRO A 357 7.02 -32.33 17.14
N TYR A 358 5.90 -31.89 16.55
CA TYR A 358 4.90 -32.74 15.91
C TYR A 358 5.26 -33.16 14.48
N LEU A 359 5.83 -32.24 13.71
CA LEU A 359 6.19 -32.42 12.30
C LEU A 359 7.58 -31.82 12.04
N ASP A 360 8.26 -32.34 11.00
CA ASP A 360 9.56 -31.88 10.57
C ASP A 360 9.53 -31.30 9.11
N ASP A 361 10.68 -30.92 8.60
CA ASP A 361 10.84 -30.39 7.25
C ASP A 361 10.55 -31.45 6.18
N GLY A 362 10.88 -32.70 6.44
CA GLY A 362 10.55 -33.81 5.55
C GLY A 362 9.04 -33.98 5.36
N ASP A 363 8.23 -33.74 6.41
CA ASP A 363 6.78 -33.80 6.30
C ASP A 363 6.26 -32.70 5.38
N LEU A 364 6.80 -31.46 5.48
CA LEU A 364 6.42 -30.34 4.64
C LEU A 364 6.81 -30.51 3.17
N ILE A 365 7.94 -31.19 2.91
CA ILE A 365 8.39 -31.48 1.53
C ILE A 365 7.51 -32.54 0.87
N ARG A 366 7.01 -33.52 1.63
CA ARG A 366 6.27 -34.68 1.11
C ARG A 366 4.78 -34.45 0.93
N LEU A 367 4.24 -33.29 1.31
CA LEU A 367 2.82 -33.00 1.10
C LEU A 367 2.42 -33.17 -0.37
N GLY A 368 1.29 -33.78 -0.62
CA GLY A 368 0.69 -33.94 -1.94
C GLY A 368 0.01 -32.66 -2.43
N GLY A 369 -0.50 -32.70 -3.67
CA GLY A 369 -1.33 -31.62 -4.19
C GLY A 369 -2.62 -31.48 -3.34
N TYR A 370 -2.92 -30.26 -2.92
CA TYR A 370 -4.07 -29.92 -2.03
C TYR A 370 -3.97 -30.46 -0.60
N GLU A 371 -2.91 -31.15 -0.23
CA GLU A 371 -2.63 -31.47 1.17
C GLU A 371 -2.02 -30.26 1.87
N VAL A 372 -2.42 -30.03 3.12
CA VAL A 372 -1.98 -28.91 3.93
C VAL A 372 -1.62 -29.33 5.35
N VAL A 373 -0.68 -28.63 5.94
CA VAL A 373 -0.48 -28.59 7.39
C VAL A 373 -1.09 -27.29 7.91
N LEU A 374 -2.12 -27.40 8.74
CA LEU A 374 -2.69 -26.27 9.46
C LEU A 374 -2.11 -26.25 10.88
N ARG A 375 -1.47 -25.16 11.29
CA ARG A 375 -1.13 -24.84 12.67
C ARG A 375 -2.03 -23.71 13.15
N PRO A 376 -3.15 -24.03 13.80
CA PRO A 376 -4.15 -23.04 14.17
C PRO A 376 -3.88 -22.40 15.53
N VAL A 377 -4.52 -21.26 15.75
CA VAL A 377 -4.83 -20.72 17.06
C VAL A 377 -6.22 -21.23 17.44
N ALA A 378 -6.39 -21.67 18.68
CA ALA A 378 -7.68 -22.02 19.26
C ALA A 378 -7.80 -21.43 20.67
N GLY A 379 -8.83 -20.61 20.89
CA GLY A 379 -9.01 -19.89 22.15
C GLY A 379 -7.82 -18.99 22.49
N GLY A 380 -7.21 -18.36 21.50
CA GLY A 380 -6.05 -17.46 21.66
C GLY A 380 -4.72 -18.18 21.89
N ARG A 381 -4.67 -19.51 21.87
CA ARG A 381 -3.45 -20.32 22.08
C ARG A 381 -3.09 -21.08 20.81
N ILE A 382 -1.81 -21.22 20.55
CA ILE A 382 -1.31 -22.12 19.50
C ILE A 382 -1.55 -23.55 19.96
N VAL A 383 -2.20 -24.34 19.09
CA VAL A 383 -2.47 -25.76 19.35
C VAL A 383 -1.68 -26.64 18.37
N PRO A 384 -1.56 -27.96 18.62
CA PRO A 384 -0.84 -28.87 17.74
C PRO A 384 -1.31 -28.77 16.28
N PRO A 385 -0.40 -28.91 15.30
CA PRO A 385 -0.73 -28.88 13.89
C PRO A 385 -1.61 -30.07 13.50
N VAL A 386 -2.41 -29.87 12.45
CA VAL A 386 -3.26 -30.89 11.84
C VAL A 386 -2.95 -30.95 10.36
N THR A 387 -2.81 -32.18 9.82
CA THR A 387 -2.75 -32.40 8.38
C THR A 387 -4.17 -32.58 7.83
N ALA A 388 -4.42 -32.00 6.66
CA ALA A 388 -5.74 -32.01 6.05
C ALA A 388 -5.67 -31.95 4.52
N ASP A 389 -6.72 -32.41 3.87
CA ASP A 389 -6.99 -32.19 2.45
C ASP A 389 -7.83 -30.92 2.31
N ALA A 390 -7.36 -29.94 1.51
CA ALA A 390 -8.10 -28.72 1.25
C ALA A 390 -9.42 -29.02 0.53
N GLU A 391 -10.53 -28.53 1.08
CA GLU A 391 -11.83 -28.72 0.43
C GLU A 391 -11.90 -27.98 -0.91
N PRO A 392 -12.36 -28.63 -2.00
CA PRO A 392 -12.58 -27.93 -3.25
C PRO A 392 -13.67 -26.85 -3.09
N PRO A 393 -13.58 -25.75 -3.88
CA PRO A 393 -14.62 -24.74 -3.84
C PRO A 393 -15.93 -25.30 -4.41
N PRO A 394 -17.09 -24.69 -4.08
CA PRO A 394 -18.36 -25.10 -4.67
C PRO A 394 -18.32 -24.96 -6.21
N PRO A 395 -19.15 -25.72 -6.95
CA PRO A 395 -19.20 -25.62 -8.39
C PRO A 395 -19.58 -24.20 -8.86
N ALA A 396 -19.02 -23.79 -10.00
CA ALA A 396 -19.34 -22.51 -10.61
C ALA A 396 -20.81 -22.46 -11.06
N ALA A 397 -21.51 -21.38 -10.75
CA ALA A 397 -22.88 -21.16 -11.17
C ALA A 397 -22.89 -20.50 -12.56
N LYS A 398 -23.59 -21.09 -13.52
CA LYS A 398 -23.68 -20.59 -14.90
C LYS A 398 -24.27 -19.16 -14.93
N GLY A 399 -23.60 -18.24 -15.60
CA GLY A 399 -24.04 -16.84 -15.76
C GLY A 399 -23.75 -15.93 -14.55
N ARG A 400 -23.37 -16.47 -13.39
CA ARG A 400 -23.19 -15.71 -12.14
C ARG A 400 -22.16 -14.58 -12.28
N ALA A 401 -21.02 -14.83 -12.88
CA ALA A 401 -20.01 -13.79 -13.08
C ALA A 401 -20.55 -12.59 -13.88
N GLY A 402 -21.38 -12.84 -14.90
CA GLY A 402 -22.04 -11.79 -15.67
C GLY A 402 -23.09 -10.99 -14.86
N GLU A 403 -23.85 -11.68 -14.00
CA GLU A 403 -24.81 -11.06 -13.10
C GLU A 403 -24.11 -10.13 -12.10
N LEU A 404 -23.07 -10.61 -11.44
CA LEU A 404 -22.32 -9.84 -10.44
C LEU A 404 -21.57 -8.66 -11.05
N ARG A 405 -20.98 -8.82 -12.25
CA ARG A 405 -20.38 -7.69 -12.98
C ARG A 405 -21.39 -6.60 -13.29
N ARG A 406 -22.63 -6.98 -13.66
CA ARG A 406 -23.70 -6.03 -13.91
C ARG A 406 -24.09 -5.31 -12.64
N ALA A 407 -24.34 -6.03 -11.55
CA ALA A 407 -24.69 -5.45 -10.26
C ALA A 407 -23.59 -4.47 -9.77
N ALA A 408 -22.32 -4.86 -9.85
CA ALA A 408 -21.21 -3.97 -9.50
C ALA A 408 -21.19 -2.67 -10.33
N ARG A 409 -21.49 -2.73 -11.66
CA ARG A 409 -21.62 -1.52 -12.48
C ARG A 409 -22.75 -0.62 -12.04
N GLU A 410 -23.89 -1.21 -11.66
CA GLU A 410 -25.09 -0.49 -11.26
C GLU A 410 -24.93 0.19 -9.89
N HIS A 411 -24.25 -0.48 -8.92
CA HIS A 411 -24.19 -0.02 -7.54
C HIS A 411 -22.90 0.77 -7.20
N THR A 412 -21.78 0.36 -7.74
CA THR A 412 -20.46 0.94 -7.40
C THR A 412 -19.68 1.46 -8.61
N GLY A 413 -20.21 1.30 -9.82
CA GLY A 413 -19.59 1.78 -11.03
C GLY A 413 -19.88 3.25 -11.31
N LEU A 414 -18.96 3.92 -12.01
CA LEU A 414 -19.15 5.27 -12.55
C LEU A 414 -19.23 5.20 -14.08
N PRO A 415 -20.42 5.44 -14.69
CA PRO A 415 -20.58 5.38 -16.14
C PRO A 415 -19.62 6.33 -16.87
N VAL A 416 -19.15 5.92 -18.05
CA VAL A 416 -18.16 6.69 -18.85
C VAL A 416 -18.66 8.10 -19.16
N GLU A 417 -19.96 8.27 -19.47
CA GLU A 417 -20.52 9.59 -19.76
C GLU A 417 -20.51 10.52 -18.55
N GLU A 418 -20.87 10.00 -17.39
CA GLU A 418 -20.82 10.75 -16.14
C GLU A 418 -19.37 11.12 -15.79
N ARG A 419 -18.44 10.20 -16.00
CA ARG A 419 -17.01 10.44 -15.84
C ARG A 419 -16.50 11.58 -16.71
N ARG A 420 -16.91 11.60 -17.99
CA ARG A 420 -16.58 12.68 -18.93
C ARG A 420 -17.14 14.01 -18.48
N ARG A 421 -18.37 14.03 -17.98
CA ARG A 421 -19.01 15.23 -17.43
C ARG A 421 -18.22 15.80 -16.26
N LEU A 422 -17.93 14.98 -15.26
CA LEU A 422 -17.16 15.38 -14.07
C LEU A 422 -15.77 15.92 -14.42
N LEU A 423 -15.07 15.29 -15.35
CA LEU A 423 -13.77 15.76 -15.81
C LEU A 423 -13.88 17.10 -16.57
N ALA A 424 -14.91 17.32 -17.34
CA ALA A 424 -15.14 18.60 -18.04
C ALA A 424 -15.48 19.71 -17.03
N GLU A 425 -16.31 19.45 -16.03
CA GLU A 425 -16.63 20.38 -14.94
C GLU A 425 -15.39 20.76 -14.14
N ALA A 426 -14.56 19.78 -13.74
CA ALA A 426 -13.30 20.02 -13.04
C ALA A 426 -12.31 20.83 -13.89
N ALA A 427 -12.26 20.61 -15.21
CA ALA A 427 -11.44 21.40 -16.12
C ALA A 427 -11.92 22.86 -16.23
N THR A 428 -13.24 23.07 -16.29
CA THR A 428 -13.86 24.41 -16.38
C THR A 428 -13.69 25.18 -15.06
N ALA A 429 -13.95 24.58 -13.92
CA ALA A 429 -13.70 25.17 -12.62
C ALA A 429 -12.22 25.54 -12.43
N SER A 430 -11.33 24.77 -13.05
CA SER A 430 -9.89 25.02 -13.08
C SER A 430 -9.51 26.24 -13.96
N ALA A 431 -10.30 26.57 -14.95
CA ALA A 431 -10.05 27.68 -15.88
C ALA A 431 -10.65 29.01 -15.39
N THR A 432 -11.75 28.96 -14.63
CA THR A 432 -12.46 30.15 -14.11
C THR A 432 -11.88 30.70 -12.82
N ALA A 433 -10.96 30.01 -12.16
CA ALA A 433 -10.19 30.55 -11.04
C ALA A 433 -9.13 31.52 -11.60
N GLU A 434 -9.54 32.69 -12.13
CA GLU A 434 -8.65 33.80 -12.41
C GLU A 434 -7.95 34.23 -11.09
N PRO A 435 -6.68 34.66 -11.15
CA PRO A 435 -5.99 35.16 -9.98
C PRO A 435 -6.77 36.37 -9.47
N SER A 436 -7.38 36.29 -8.28
CA SER A 436 -7.79 37.48 -7.55
C SER A 436 -6.54 38.38 -7.48
N ALA A 437 -6.74 39.66 -7.86
CA ALA A 437 -5.68 40.65 -7.86
C ALA A 437 -4.88 40.59 -6.54
N PRO A 438 -3.55 40.86 -6.58
CA PRO A 438 -2.76 40.84 -5.39
C PRO A 438 -3.42 41.76 -4.37
N VAL A 439 -3.51 41.31 -3.12
CA VAL A 439 -3.96 42.11 -1.98
C VAL A 439 -2.94 43.21 -1.82
N ASP A 440 -3.18 44.33 -2.51
CA ASP A 440 -2.35 45.51 -2.46
C ASP A 440 -2.43 46.15 -1.07
N ALA A 441 -1.27 46.29 -0.44
CA ALA A 441 -0.83 47.50 0.26
C ALA A 441 -1.74 48.15 1.32
N ALA A 442 -2.45 47.37 2.15
CA ALA A 442 -3.03 47.96 3.37
C ALA A 442 -2.20 47.72 4.63
N ALA A 443 -1.07 47.01 4.54
CA ALA A 443 -0.18 46.74 5.68
C ALA A 443 1.05 47.65 5.73
N ALA A 444 1.27 48.53 4.74
CA ALA A 444 2.43 49.42 4.74
C ALA A 444 2.25 50.72 5.52
N ASP A 445 1.02 51.00 6.02
CA ASP A 445 0.75 52.28 6.71
C ASP A 445 0.71 52.20 8.25
N LEU A 446 1.06 51.05 8.83
CA LEU A 446 1.10 50.84 10.28
C LEU A 446 2.51 50.76 10.90
N VAL A 447 3.58 50.87 10.12
CA VAL A 447 4.98 50.90 10.61
C VAL A 447 5.58 52.32 10.66
N GLY A 448 4.83 53.35 10.25
CA GLY A 448 5.30 54.69 10.08
C GLY A 448 5.05 55.68 11.22
N ARG A 449 4.79 55.29 12.47
CA ARG A 449 4.69 56.22 13.62
C ARG A 449 5.13 55.60 14.93
N ASN A 450 6.42 55.54 15.17
CA ASN A 450 7.02 55.63 16.52
C ASN A 450 8.52 55.91 16.41
N THR A 451 8.85 57.18 16.08
CA THR A 451 10.18 57.72 16.32
C THR A 451 10.17 58.25 17.74
N PHE A 452 10.79 57.58 18.68
CA PHE A 452 11.23 58.13 19.94
C PHE A 452 12.61 58.75 19.73
N SER A 453 12.68 60.09 19.81
CA SER A 453 13.90 60.86 19.92
C SER A 453 14.47 60.70 21.35
N VAL A 454 15.73 60.27 21.43
CA VAL A 454 16.57 60.53 22.62
C VAL A 454 17.82 61.24 22.14
N GLN A 455 17.92 62.50 22.56
CA GLN A 455 19.14 63.34 22.50
C GLN A 455 20.08 62.88 23.64
N GLY A 456 21.38 63.11 23.41
CA GLY A 456 22.35 63.31 24.51
C GLY A 456 23.70 62.62 24.24
N GLU A 457 24.62 63.38 23.69
CA GLU A 457 25.97 63.71 24.20
C GLU A 457 26.86 62.52 24.61
N GLY A 458 27.99 62.30 24.00
CA GLY A 458 29.22 62.98 24.19
C GLY A 458 30.40 62.03 24.06
N SER A 459 31.31 62.38 23.22
CA SER A 459 32.79 62.37 23.34
C SER A 459 33.58 61.07 23.57
N ASN A 460 34.45 60.89 22.62
CA ASN A 460 35.88 60.73 22.73
C ASN A 460 36.58 59.36 22.82
N GLU A 461 37.38 59.18 21.78
CA GLU A 461 38.82 58.78 21.80
C GLU A 461 39.13 57.39 22.35
N SER A 462 39.85 56.63 21.68
CA SER A 462 41.13 56.58 21.05
C SER A 462 41.67 55.14 21.04
N SER A 463 42.24 54.82 19.92
CA SER A 463 43.54 54.16 19.75
C SER A 463 43.80 52.74 20.24
N ASN A 464 44.20 51.99 19.27
CA ASN A 464 45.48 51.25 19.18
C ASN A 464 45.53 49.75 19.57
N GLU A 465 46.06 49.12 18.61
CA GLU A 465 47.22 48.21 18.50
C GLU A 465 46.97 46.70 18.72
N ARG A 466 47.12 46.04 17.62
CA ARG A 466 48.16 45.05 17.24
C ARG A 466 48.50 43.94 18.27
N SER A 467 48.42 42.76 17.79
CA SER A 467 49.46 41.73 17.57
C SER A 467 48.83 40.35 17.53
N ASN A 468 48.96 39.65 16.44
CA ASN A 468 50.02 38.71 16.08
C ASN A 468 50.27 37.71 17.18
N GLU A 469 49.94 36.46 16.89
CA GLU A 469 50.84 35.32 16.97
C GLU A 469 50.14 33.98 16.63
N GLN A 470 50.54 33.38 15.54
CA GLN A 470 50.71 31.94 15.37
C GLN A 470 52.16 31.62 15.77
N PRO A 471 52.65 30.38 15.91
CA PRO A 471 52.16 29.05 15.52
C PRO A 471 52.61 27.88 16.44
N ASN A 472 52.49 26.69 15.89
CA ASN A 472 53.21 25.40 16.17
C ASN A 472 52.47 24.38 17.02
N ASP A 473 52.45 23.16 16.69
CA ASP A 473 53.06 22.14 15.85
C ASP A 473 52.88 20.75 16.55
N HIS A 474 52.91 19.70 15.75
CA HIS A 474 53.09 18.30 16.10
C HIS A 474 51.87 17.50 16.69
N GLU A 475 51.38 16.45 16.09
CA GLU A 475 52.00 15.18 15.70
C GLU A 475 51.11 14.32 14.81
N GLN A 476 51.65 13.80 13.73
CA GLN A 476 51.26 12.53 13.06
C GLN A 476 52.40 11.51 13.40
N PRO A 477 52.32 10.20 13.04
CA PRO A 477 51.27 9.36 12.49
C PRO A 477 51.17 7.98 13.14
N GLY A 478 50.14 7.20 12.79
CA GLY A 478 50.06 5.76 13.09
C GLY A 478 49.50 4.97 11.91
N GLU A 479 50.41 4.44 11.11
CA GLU A 479 50.12 3.46 10.04
C GLU A 479 49.51 2.18 10.59
N HIS A 480 48.46 1.67 9.94
CA HIS A 480 48.19 0.24 9.93
C HIS A 480 47.85 -0.25 8.53
N THR A 481 48.74 -1.09 8.06
CA THR A 481 48.82 -1.82 6.80
C THR A 481 47.65 -2.83 6.65
N PRO A 482 47.14 -3.08 5.44
CA PRO A 482 46.15 -4.14 5.20
C PRO A 482 46.82 -5.51 5.04
N LEU A 483 46.24 -6.51 5.67
CA LEU A 483 46.59 -7.93 5.49
C LEU A 483 46.03 -8.45 4.16
N ASN A 484 46.94 -8.78 3.32
CA ASN A 484 46.80 -9.49 2.06
C ASN A 484 46.70 -11.00 2.35
N THR A 485 45.64 -11.66 1.96
CA THR A 485 45.57 -13.12 1.85
C THR A 485 45.20 -13.52 0.42
N SER A 486 46.28 -13.87 -0.26
CA SER A 486 46.30 -14.59 -1.53
C SER A 486 45.69 -15.99 -1.34
N TYR A 487 44.72 -16.36 -2.18
CA TYR A 487 44.40 -17.76 -2.43
C TYR A 487 45.04 -18.20 -3.74
N ALA A 488 45.83 -19.24 -3.61
CA ALA A 488 46.57 -19.91 -4.67
C ALA A 488 45.58 -20.68 -5.59
N HIS A 489 45.83 -20.53 -6.87
CA HIS A 489 45.41 -21.47 -7.89
C HIS A 489 45.98 -22.86 -7.66
N VAL A 490 45.12 -23.87 -7.73
CA VAL A 490 45.53 -25.25 -8.00
C VAL A 490 44.84 -25.67 -9.30
N ASP A 491 45.66 -25.77 -10.33
CA ASP A 491 45.40 -26.53 -11.55
C ASP A 491 45.36 -28.01 -11.20
N GLY A 492 44.40 -28.72 -11.76
CA GLY A 492 44.33 -30.19 -11.74
C GLY A 492 43.33 -30.62 -12.77
N GLY A 493 43.85 -30.98 -13.95
CA GLY A 493 43.08 -31.44 -15.08
C GLY A 493 42.69 -32.94 -14.94
N GLU A 494 42.04 -33.43 -16.04
CA GLU A 494 41.71 -34.85 -16.32
C GLU A 494 40.39 -35.30 -15.70
N GLU A 495 39.47 -35.96 -16.33
CA GLU A 495 39.29 -36.64 -17.63
C GLU A 495 37.79 -36.90 -17.79
N ASP A 496 37.28 -36.75 -18.98
CA ASP A 496 35.93 -37.14 -19.35
C ASP A 496 35.95 -38.65 -19.76
N PRO A 497 35.13 -39.51 -19.21
CA PRO A 497 34.86 -40.80 -19.78
C PRO A 497 33.37 -41.09 -19.96
N TRP A 498 32.78 -40.71 -21.07
CA TRP A 498 31.62 -41.40 -21.65
C TRP A 498 31.42 -41.02 -23.12
N THR A 499 32.31 -41.58 -23.96
CA THR A 499 31.97 -41.88 -25.36
C THR A 499 31.95 -43.39 -25.53
N GLY A 500 30.83 -43.94 -25.97
CA GLY A 500 30.72 -45.36 -26.31
C GLY A 500 29.28 -45.75 -26.63
N THR A 501 28.99 -45.59 -27.87
CA THR A 501 28.09 -46.39 -28.74
C THR A 501 27.70 -47.78 -28.23
N ASP A 502 26.38 -48.08 -28.15
CA ASP A 502 25.58 -48.96 -29.01
C ASP A 502 24.10 -48.82 -28.71
#